data_ecb4624d7848760a7716d0b54c80ec67
#
_entry.id   ecb4624d7848760a7716d0b54c80ec67
#
_cell.length_a   1.000
_cell.length_b   1.000
_cell.length_c   1.000
_cell.angle_alpha   90.00
_cell.angle_beta   90.00
_cell.angle_gamma   90.00
#
_symmetry.space_group_name_H-M   'P 1'
#
loop_
_entity.id
_entity.type
_entity.pdbx_description
1 polymer ?
#
loop_
_entity_poly.entity_id
_entity_poly.type
_entity_poly.pdbx_seq_one_letter_code
_entity_poly.pdbx_strand_id
1 'polypeptide(L)'
;MERLPTLHKTVPAIELPSHISSIPGNYAYLGVQQSDYIDLFSSDSVSLDKDKYISEIKKNMNELGYDTENLSFQAIPLSVDAMKKLRDQELNNGLLEKGKTNEPTSEDEAYFIYAYQENTGIPVFHELMSVAKQMSDDSPDNAPVQAIYSARGLESLTIDYIYNFKNEQNTVALKPFDEIASVVEEKYDNILNDVNYEVTRAKLYEHVYTGEDQKYAEEPIWYFEVMENGSNKTVMLVNAETGKEINLPS
;
A
#
# COMPACT_ATOMS: atom_id res chain seq x y z
N MET A 1 -21.83 3.17 -3.58
CA MET A 1 -20.37 3.32 -3.78
C MET A 1 -20.02 3.01 -5.23
N GLU A 2 -19.01 3.65 -5.79
CA GLU A 2 -18.55 3.44 -7.14
C GLU A 2 -17.00 3.37 -7.12
N ARG A 3 -16.44 2.33 -7.73
CA ARG A 3 -15.02 2.23 -7.93
C ARG A 3 -14.62 3.12 -9.10
N LEU A 4 -13.63 3.99 -8.90
CA LEU A 4 -13.06 4.78 -9.98
C LEU A 4 -12.22 3.89 -10.90
N PRO A 5 -12.03 4.28 -12.17
CA PRO A 5 -11.22 3.52 -13.10
C PRO A 5 -9.82 3.27 -12.55
N THR A 6 -9.31 2.07 -12.75
CA THR A 6 -7.93 1.73 -12.43
C THR A 6 -7.00 2.33 -13.50
N LEU A 7 -5.92 2.96 -13.06
CA LEU A 7 -4.88 3.49 -13.93
C LEU A 7 -3.56 2.77 -13.66
N HIS A 8 -3.04 2.08 -14.67
CA HIS A 8 -1.74 1.43 -14.60
C HIS A 8 -0.72 2.11 -15.53
N LYS A 9 0.44 2.44 -14.99
CA LYS A 9 1.73 2.81 -15.62
C LYS A 9 1.82 4.16 -16.32
N THR A 10 0.95 4.54 -17.20
CA THR A 10 1.05 5.81 -17.92
C THR A 10 -0.29 6.46 -17.93
N VAL A 11 -0.29 7.72 -17.62
CA VAL A 11 -1.49 8.55 -17.62
C VAL A 11 -1.66 9.11 -19.04
N PRO A 12 -2.54 8.53 -19.90
CA PRO A 12 -2.61 8.96 -21.30
C PRO A 12 -3.10 10.39 -21.48
N ALA A 13 -3.71 10.96 -20.46
CA ALA A 13 -4.31 12.30 -20.50
C ALA A 13 -3.39 13.39 -19.94
N ILE A 14 -2.27 13.04 -19.31
CA ILE A 14 -1.27 13.99 -18.84
C ILE A 14 -0.08 13.93 -19.81
N GLU A 15 0.38 15.08 -20.30
CA GLU A 15 1.67 15.16 -20.95
C GLU A 15 2.77 14.85 -19.93
N LEU A 16 3.12 13.58 -19.84
CA LEU A 16 4.28 13.18 -19.07
C LEU A 16 5.54 13.75 -19.76
N PRO A 17 6.51 14.22 -18.97
CA PRO A 17 7.77 14.67 -19.54
C PRO A 17 8.37 13.61 -20.47
N SER A 18 8.88 14.02 -21.62
CA SER A 18 9.38 13.10 -22.66
C SER A 18 10.51 12.16 -22.21
N HIS A 19 11.19 12.49 -21.11
CA HIS A 19 12.24 11.67 -20.54
C HIS A 19 11.74 10.41 -19.81
N ILE A 20 10.45 10.31 -19.48
CA ILE A 20 9.89 9.11 -18.85
C ILE A 20 10.09 7.86 -19.72
N SER A 21 10.02 8.01 -21.05
CA SER A 21 10.28 6.92 -21.97
C SER A 21 11.76 6.48 -22.01
N SER A 22 12.65 7.28 -21.47
CA SER A 22 14.10 7.04 -21.41
C SER A 22 14.61 6.81 -19.98
N ILE A 23 13.72 6.52 -19.01
CA ILE A 23 14.14 6.19 -17.65
C ILE A 23 15.15 5.06 -17.75
N PRO A 24 16.39 5.28 -17.29
CA PRO A 24 17.32 4.20 -17.11
C PRO A 24 16.61 3.18 -16.21
N GLY A 25 16.75 1.89 -16.49
CA GLY A 25 16.14 0.83 -15.69
C GLY A 25 16.55 0.81 -14.20
N ASN A 26 17.08 1.90 -13.69
CA ASN A 26 17.53 2.08 -12.30
C ASN A 26 16.40 1.89 -11.31
N TYR A 27 15.18 2.34 -11.65
CA TYR A 27 14.02 2.14 -10.78
C TYR A 27 13.42 0.73 -10.88
N ALA A 28 13.78 -0.05 -11.89
CA ALA A 28 13.25 -1.40 -12.07
C ALA A 28 13.71 -2.37 -10.95
N TYR A 29 14.85 -2.10 -10.34
CA TYR A 29 15.39 -2.90 -9.23
C TYR A 29 15.31 -2.21 -7.88
N LEU A 30 14.61 -1.07 -7.79
CA LEU A 30 14.42 -0.41 -6.50
C LEU A 30 13.61 -1.23 -5.51
N GLY A 31 13.15 -2.40 -5.94
CA GLY A 31 12.54 -3.38 -5.05
C GLY A 31 11.46 -2.78 -4.15
N VAL A 32 10.87 -1.65 -4.56
CA VAL A 32 9.82 -0.97 -3.79
C VAL A 32 8.60 -1.84 -3.60
N GLN A 33 8.53 -2.98 -4.27
CA GLN A 33 7.55 -4.03 -4.06
C GLN A 33 8.02 -5.10 -3.04
N GLN A 34 9.17 -4.89 -2.40
CA GLN A 34 9.69 -5.80 -1.40
C GLN A 34 9.94 -5.03 -0.11
N SER A 35 9.23 -5.40 0.95
CA SER A 35 9.30 -4.74 2.25
C SER A 35 10.73 -4.60 2.78
N ASP A 36 11.60 -5.56 2.47
CA ASP A 36 13.01 -5.54 2.91
C ASP A 36 13.81 -4.34 2.37
N TYR A 37 13.40 -3.77 1.21
CA TYR A 37 14.08 -2.62 0.63
C TYR A 37 13.55 -1.27 1.15
N ILE A 38 12.34 -1.26 1.70
CA ILE A 38 11.75 -0.04 2.26
C ILE A 38 12.58 0.43 3.45
N ASP A 39 13.01 -0.47 4.32
CA ASP A 39 13.85 -0.16 5.48
C ASP A 39 15.22 0.42 5.07
N LEU A 40 15.74 0.01 3.91
CA LEU A 40 16.99 0.55 3.38
C LEU A 40 16.90 2.04 3.03
N PHE A 41 15.75 2.48 2.52
CA PHE A 41 15.55 3.86 2.07
C PHE A 41 14.92 4.77 3.11
N SER A 42 14.12 4.25 4.05
CA SER A 42 13.30 5.04 4.97
C SER A 42 14.09 5.97 5.89
N SER A 43 15.35 5.64 6.17
CA SER A 43 16.24 6.45 7.01
C SER A 43 17.05 7.49 6.24
N ASP A 44 16.98 7.50 4.93
CA ASP A 44 17.76 8.38 4.07
C ASP A 44 17.08 9.75 3.88
N SER A 45 17.79 10.67 3.29
CA SER A 45 17.29 11.98 2.89
C SER A 45 17.77 12.32 1.49
N VAL A 46 16.95 13.05 0.77
CA VAL A 46 17.27 13.62 -0.54
C VAL A 46 17.10 15.13 -0.50
N SER A 47 17.74 15.82 -1.43
CA SER A 47 17.68 17.30 -1.52
C SER A 47 16.37 17.84 -2.11
N LEU A 48 15.46 16.96 -2.48
CA LEU A 48 14.22 17.27 -3.17
C LEU A 48 13.11 17.71 -2.21
N ASP A 49 12.17 18.52 -2.69
CA ASP A 49 11.03 19.02 -1.92
C ASP A 49 9.85 18.04 -1.99
N LYS A 50 9.71 17.23 -0.93
CA LYS A 50 8.65 16.22 -0.79
C LYS A 50 7.24 16.81 -0.96
N ASP A 51 6.96 17.92 -0.29
CA ASP A 51 5.61 18.48 -0.23
C ASP A 51 5.21 19.08 -1.58
N LYS A 52 6.16 19.65 -2.30
CA LYS A 52 5.97 20.07 -3.69
C LYS A 52 5.53 18.90 -4.57
N TYR A 53 6.22 17.78 -4.48
CA TYR A 53 5.93 16.63 -5.34
C TYR A 53 4.60 15.94 -4.99
N ILE A 54 4.26 15.83 -3.71
CA ILE A 54 2.94 15.38 -3.29
C ILE A 54 1.85 16.30 -3.85
N SER A 55 2.07 17.62 -3.80
CA SER A 55 1.12 18.60 -4.35
C SER A 55 0.95 18.47 -5.86
N GLU A 56 2.03 18.20 -6.60
CA GLU A 56 1.97 17.99 -8.05
C GLU A 56 1.25 16.68 -8.40
N ILE A 57 1.47 15.59 -7.64
CA ILE A 57 0.74 14.32 -7.81
C ILE A 57 -0.75 14.54 -7.57
N LYS A 58 -1.12 15.19 -6.47
CA LYS A 58 -2.52 15.53 -6.19
C LYS A 58 -3.17 16.34 -7.33
N LYS A 59 -2.46 17.32 -7.84
CA LYS A 59 -2.94 18.10 -8.99
C LYS A 59 -3.19 17.21 -10.21
N ASN A 60 -2.23 16.36 -10.57
CA ASN A 60 -2.34 15.45 -11.70
C ASN A 60 -3.51 14.48 -11.53
N MET A 61 -3.70 13.93 -10.32
CA MET A 61 -4.82 13.05 -10.02
C MET A 61 -6.17 13.76 -10.14
N ASN A 62 -6.27 14.99 -9.61
CA ASN A 62 -7.50 15.79 -9.73
C ASN A 62 -7.83 16.12 -11.21
N GLU A 63 -6.84 16.40 -12.05
CA GLU A 63 -7.02 16.61 -13.49
C GLU A 63 -7.55 15.36 -14.20
N LEU A 64 -7.25 14.17 -13.67
CA LEU A 64 -7.78 12.90 -14.15
C LEU A 64 -9.14 12.54 -13.56
N GLY A 65 -9.67 13.35 -12.65
CA GLY A 65 -10.98 13.14 -12.03
C GLY A 65 -10.95 12.29 -10.75
N TYR A 66 -9.76 12.06 -10.17
CA TYR A 66 -9.65 11.41 -8.85
C TYR A 66 -9.68 12.49 -7.75
N ASP A 67 -10.58 12.32 -6.79
CA ASP A 67 -10.57 13.15 -5.57
C ASP A 67 -9.42 12.73 -4.66
N THR A 68 -8.63 13.70 -4.23
CA THR A 68 -7.45 13.48 -3.39
C THR A 68 -7.64 13.93 -1.93
N GLU A 69 -8.82 14.41 -1.54
CA GLU A 69 -9.09 14.90 -0.19
C GLU A 69 -9.01 13.78 0.84
N ASN A 70 -9.44 12.58 0.46
CA ASN A 70 -9.47 11.39 1.31
C ASN A 70 -8.25 10.47 1.09
N LEU A 71 -7.13 11.00 0.61
CA LEU A 71 -5.89 10.27 0.42
C LEU A 71 -4.82 10.74 1.40
N SER A 72 -4.31 9.78 2.18
CA SER A 72 -3.19 9.98 3.10
C SER A 72 -1.87 9.66 2.39
N PHE A 73 -1.11 10.69 2.04
CA PHE A 73 0.13 10.59 1.28
C PHE A 73 1.34 10.41 2.19
N GLN A 74 2.22 9.50 1.80
CA GLN A 74 3.52 9.27 2.40
C GLN A 74 4.60 9.25 1.33
N ALA A 75 5.87 9.42 1.74
CA ALA A 75 6.99 9.43 0.80
C ALA A 75 8.23 8.82 1.43
N ILE A 76 8.89 7.96 0.67
CA ILE A 76 10.18 7.34 0.99
C ILE A 76 11.24 7.99 0.09
N PRO A 77 12.30 8.56 0.66
CA PRO A 77 13.38 9.12 -0.14
C PRO A 77 14.19 8.01 -0.82
N LEU A 78 14.44 8.14 -2.11
CA LEU A 78 15.29 7.25 -2.89
C LEU A 78 16.62 7.94 -3.13
N SER A 79 17.53 7.80 -2.18
CA SER A 79 18.88 8.39 -2.26
C SER A 79 19.79 7.61 -3.20
N VAL A 80 20.75 8.29 -3.81
CA VAL A 80 21.78 7.67 -4.65
C VAL A 80 22.58 6.61 -3.88
N ASP A 81 22.89 6.89 -2.63
CA ASP A 81 23.71 5.98 -1.80
C ASP A 81 22.96 4.69 -1.47
N ALA A 82 21.67 4.77 -1.14
CA ALA A 82 20.83 3.60 -0.92
C ALA A 82 20.61 2.82 -2.22
N MET A 83 20.37 3.50 -3.34
CA MET A 83 20.26 2.84 -4.65
C MET A 83 21.54 2.10 -5.05
N LYS A 84 22.73 2.67 -4.79
CA LYS A 84 24.00 1.99 -5.04
C LYS A 84 24.17 0.74 -4.17
N LYS A 85 23.83 0.83 -2.89
CA LYS A 85 23.88 -0.33 -1.98
C LYS A 85 22.97 -1.45 -2.47
N LEU A 86 21.72 -1.13 -2.81
CA LEU A 86 20.76 -2.09 -3.34
C LEU A 86 21.27 -2.74 -4.62
N ARG A 87 21.71 -1.93 -5.59
CA ARG A 87 22.29 -2.44 -6.85
C ARG A 87 23.45 -3.41 -6.60
N ASP A 88 24.35 -3.06 -5.69
CA ASP A 88 25.50 -3.90 -5.38
C ASP A 88 25.08 -5.21 -4.71
N GLN A 89 24.07 -5.19 -3.84
CA GLN A 89 23.48 -6.40 -3.28
C GLN A 89 22.88 -7.30 -4.35
N GLU A 90 22.10 -6.74 -5.26
CA GLU A 90 21.46 -7.50 -6.34
C GLU A 90 22.46 -8.05 -7.37
N LEU A 91 23.54 -7.30 -7.66
CA LEU A 91 24.66 -7.80 -8.46
C LEU A 91 25.36 -8.99 -7.78
N ASN A 92 25.59 -8.90 -6.46
CA ASN A 92 26.23 -9.97 -5.69
C ASN A 92 25.34 -11.21 -5.57
N ASN A 93 24.03 -11.02 -5.52
CA ASN A 93 23.04 -12.10 -5.48
C ASN A 93 22.75 -12.72 -6.87
N GLY A 94 23.34 -12.16 -7.94
CA GLY A 94 23.12 -12.62 -9.30
C GLY A 94 21.75 -12.26 -9.89
N LEU A 95 21.01 -11.36 -9.25
CA LEU A 95 19.73 -10.86 -9.73
C LEU A 95 19.91 -9.82 -10.84
N LEU A 96 21.04 -9.13 -10.88
CA LEU A 96 21.44 -8.20 -11.93
C LEU A 96 22.67 -8.70 -12.67
N GLU A 97 22.76 -8.40 -13.96
CA GLU A 97 23.91 -8.70 -14.78
C GLU A 97 24.92 -7.52 -14.78
N LYS A 98 26.15 -7.80 -14.43
CA LYS A 98 27.23 -6.82 -14.44
C LYS A 98 27.39 -6.21 -15.84
N GLY A 99 27.36 -4.88 -15.92
CA GLY A 99 27.49 -4.13 -17.17
C GLY A 99 26.18 -3.93 -17.95
N LYS A 100 25.05 -4.47 -17.48
CA LYS A 100 23.71 -4.21 -18.05
C LYS A 100 22.90 -3.18 -17.26
N THR A 101 23.39 -2.75 -16.10
CA THR A 101 22.73 -1.75 -15.24
C THR A 101 23.59 -0.51 -15.13
N ASN A 102 22.95 0.64 -15.25
CA ASN A 102 23.61 1.92 -15.03
C ASN A 102 23.89 2.13 -13.54
N GLU A 103 24.95 2.85 -13.25
CA GLU A 103 25.22 3.30 -11.88
C GLU A 103 24.32 4.49 -11.56
N PRO A 104 23.61 4.49 -10.41
CA PRO A 104 22.82 5.63 -9.99
C PRO A 104 23.67 6.90 -9.81
N THR A 105 23.13 8.03 -10.23
CA THR A 105 23.73 9.36 -10.16
C THR A 105 22.85 10.32 -9.36
N SER A 106 23.31 11.53 -9.09
CA SER A 106 22.51 12.55 -8.39
C SER A 106 21.24 12.96 -9.15
N GLU A 107 21.17 12.72 -10.45
CA GLU A 107 19.96 12.98 -11.24
C GLU A 107 18.87 11.92 -11.02
N ASP A 108 19.24 10.79 -10.43
CA ASP A 108 18.33 9.69 -10.13
C ASP A 108 17.70 9.81 -8.74
N GLU A 109 18.10 10.80 -7.93
CA GLU A 109 17.42 11.07 -6.67
C GLU A 109 15.92 11.28 -6.89
N ALA A 110 15.11 10.63 -6.05
CA ALA A 110 13.67 10.65 -6.19
C ALA A 110 12.96 10.47 -4.83
N TYR A 111 11.64 10.62 -4.85
CA TYR A 111 10.76 10.06 -3.84
C TYR A 111 9.91 8.95 -4.45
N PHE A 112 9.80 7.84 -3.73
CA PHE A 112 8.68 6.93 -3.87
C PHE A 112 7.54 7.48 -3.01
N ILE A 113 6.47 7.90 -3.65
CA ILE A 113 5.30 8.50 -3.02
C ILE A 113 4.15 7.53 -3.15
N TYR A 114 3.47 7.26 -2.04
CA TYR A 114 2.32 6.38 -2.02
C TYR A 114 1.22 6.96 -1.14
N ALA A 115 -0.02 6.53 -1.40
CA ALA A 115 -1.15 6.99 -0.61
C ALA A 115 -2.17 5.88 -0.41
N TYR A 116 -2.75 5.87 0.80
CA TYR A 116 -3.91 5.08 1.16
C TYR A 116 -5.16 5.93 1.16
N GLN A 117 -6.27 5.32 0.82
CA GLN A 117 -7.57 5.96 0.92
C GLN A 117 -8.11 5.82 2.34
N GLU A 118 -8.75 6.88 2.81
CA GLU A 118 -9.49 6.90 4.07
C GLU A 118 -10.96 7.28 3.79
N ASN A 119 -11.87 6.73 4.58
CA ASN A 119 -13.25 7.16 4.62
C ASN A 119 -13.56 7.61 6.04
N THR A 120 -13.95 8.88 6.23
CA THR A 120 -14.22 9.48 7.55
C THR A 120 -13.12 9.28 8.61
N GLY A 121 -11.85 9.20 8.16
CA GLY A 121 -10.68 8.97 8.99
C GLY A 121 -10.40 7.49 9.31
N ILE A 122 -11.14 6.57 8.71
CA ILE A 122 -10.88 5.13 8.78
C ILE A 122 -10.21 4.70 7.47
N PRO A 123 -9.05 4.02 7.50
CA PRO A 123 -8.40 3.57 6.28
C PRO A 123 -9.23 2.50 5.57
N VAL A 124 -9.20 2.54 4.25
CA VAL A 124 -9.91 1.60 3.39
C VAL A 124 -9.08 0.34 3.19
N PHE A 125 -9.71 -0.82 3.39
CA PHE A 125 -9.19 -2.14 3.09
C PHE A 125 -9.90 -2.70 1.86
N HIS A 126 -9.15 -3.18 0.89
CA HIS A 126 -9.72 -3.85 -0.28
C HIS A 126 -9.29 -5.33 -0.34
N GLU A 127 -10.10 -6.17 -0.96
CA GLU A 127 -9.90 -7.62 -0.97
C GLU A 127 -8.50 -8.07 -1.44
N LEU A 128 -7.88 -7.34 -2.36
CA LEU A 128 -6.55 -7.68 -2.87
C LEU A 128 -5.41 -7.49 -1.86
N MET A 129 -5.62 -6.67 -0.82
CA MET A 129 -4.64 -6.54 0.26
C MET A 129 -4.44 -7.85 1.05
N SER A 130 -5.41 -8.76 0.98
CA SER A 130 -5.39 -10.04 1.70
C SER A 130 -4.70 -11.18 0.95
N VAL A 131 -4.64 -11.10 -0.36
CA VAL A 131 -4.08 -12.18 -1.20
C VAL A 131 -2.58 -12.35 -0.96
N ALA A 132 -1.90 -11.29 -0.61
CA ALA A 132 -0.52 -11.34 -0.17
C ALA A 132 -0.45 -11.65 1.34
N LYS A 133 -0.70 -12.89 1.72
CA LYS A 133 -0.68 -13.39 3.13
C LYS A 133 0.60 -13.07 3.93
N GLN A 134 1.58 -12.42 3.33
CA GLN A 134 2.87 -12.07 3.91
C GLN A 134 3.12 -10.56 3.98
N MET A 135 2.26 -9.74 3.38
CA MET A 135 2.47 -8.29 3.33
C MET A 135 1.78 -7.62 4.51
N SER A 136 2.42 -6.61 5.07
CA SER A 136 1.78 -5.72 6.03
C SER A 136 0.65 -4.96 5.35
N ASP A 137 -0.45 -4.75 6.06
CA ASP A 137 -1.61 -3.98 5.59
C ASP A 137 -1.29 -2.51 5.27
N ASP A 138 -0.16 -2.00 5.78
CA ASP A 138 0.38 -0.67 5.51
C ASP A 138 1.67 -0.71 4.67
N SER A 139 1.95 -1.82 4.02
CA SER A 139 3.05 -1.90 3.05
C SER A 139 2.79 -0.97 1.87
N PRO A 140 3.75 -0.13 1.48
CA PRO A 140 3.64 0.72 0.29
C PRO A 140 3.24 -0.05 -0.98
N ASP A 141 3.55 -1.34 -1.05
CA ASP A 141 3.19 -2.21 -2.17
C ASP A 141 1.68 -2.43 -2.30
N ASN A 142 0.94 -2.31 -1.20
CA ASN A 142 -0.51 -2.42 -1.16
C ASN A 142 -1.21 -1.07 -1.34
N ALA A 143 -0.46 0.02 -1.44
CA ALA A 143 -1.05 1.34 -1.55
C ALA A 143 -1.76 1.52 -2.91
N PRO A 144 -3.01 1.99 -2.93
CA PRO A 144 -3.76 2.18 -4.16
C PRO A 144 -3.19 3.30 -5.06
N VAL A 145 -2.37 4.18 -4.52
CA VAL A 145 -1.63 5.19 -5.29
C VAL A 145 -0.15 4.98 -5.05
N GLN A 146 0.60 4.84 -6.13
CA GLN A 146 2.06 4.73 -6.09
C GLN A 146 2.67 5.59 -7.18
N ALA A 147 3.68 6.37 -6.85
CA ALA A 147 4.36 7.24 -7.80
C ALA A 147 5.86 7.32 -7.50
N ILE A 148 6.66 7.50 -8.54
CA ILE A 148 8.05 7.91 -8.42
C ILE A 148 8.18 9.32 -9.00
N TYR A 149 8.73 10.21 -8.22
CA TYR A 149 8.95 11.60 -8.60
C TYR A 149 10.40 12.00 -8.36
N SER A 150 11.11 12.37 -9.43
CA SER A 150 12.52 12.78 -9.39
C SER A 150 12.68 14.28 -9.65
N ALA A 151 13.92 14.74 -9.67
CA ALA A 151 14.25 16.10 -10.11
C ALA A 151 13.81 16.37 -11.57
N ARG A 152 13.67 15.31 -12.38
CA ARG A 152 13.21 15.40 -13.78
C ARG A 152 11.69 15.49 -13.90
N GLY A 153 10.94 15.18 -12.84
CA GLY A 153 9.49 15.21 -12.80
C GLY A 153 8.87 13.86 -12.44
N LEU A 154 7.60 13.66 -12.79
CA LEU A 154 6.85 12.43 -12.56
C LEU A 154 7.39 11.32 -13.46
N GLU A 155 7.99 10.30 -12.85
CA GLU A 155 8.59 9.15 -13.54
C GLU A 155 7.60 8.00 -13.73
N SER A 156 6.74 7.78 -12.73
CA SER A 156 5.67 6.80 -12.79
C SER A 156 4.51 7.19 -11.89
N LEU A 157 3.31 6.78 -12.29
CA LEU A 157 2.10 6.90 -11.46
C LEU A 157 1.22 5.68 -11.73
N THR A 158 0.85 5.00 -10.67
CA THR A 158 -0.15 3.92 -10.68
C THR A 158 -1.27 4.30 -9.73
N ILE A 159 -2.51 4.18 -10.18
CA ILE A 159 -3.71 4.41 -9.39
C ILE A 159 -4.59 3.18 -9.50
N ASP A 160 -4.90 2.57 -8.39
CA ASP A 160 -5.70 1.35 -8.31
C ASP A 160 -6.65 1.40 -7.11
N TYR A 161 -7.80 0.73 -7.20
CA TYR A 161 -8.74 0.55 -6.08
C TYR A 161 -9.11 1.82 -5.32
N ILE A 162 -9.29 2.95 -6.01
CA ILE A 162 -9.85 4.18 -5.44
C ILE A 162 -11.38 4.14 -5.57
N TYR A 163 -12.07 4.45 -4.48
CA TYR A 163 -13.53 4.43 -4.39
C TYR A 163 -14.07 5.83 -4.17
N ASN A 164 -15.24 6.10 -4.74
CA ASN A 164 -16.02 7.30 -4.47
C ASN A 164 -17.11 6.95 -3.45
N PHE A 165 -16.89 7.33 -2.19
CA PHE A 165 -17.84 7.12 -1.12
C PHE A 165 -18.97 8.13 -1.25
N LYS A 166 -20.21 7.64 -1.32
CA LYS A 166 -21.37 8.50 -1.19
C LYS A 166 -21.62 8.72 0.30
N ASN A 167 -21.73 9.98 0.70
CA ASN A 167 -22.07 10.34 2.09
C ASN A 167 -23.50 9.89 2.43
N GLU A 168 -23.71 8.61 2.60
CA GLU A 168 -24.91 8.07 3.21
C GLU A 168 -24.69 8.11 4.72
N GLN A 169 -25.53 8.86 5.44
CA GLN A 169 -25.44 9.04 6.90
C GLN A 169 -25.87 7.76 7.65
N ASN A 170 -25.40 6.61 7.22
CA ASN A 170 -25.66 5.36 7.93
C ASN A 170 -24.59 5.20 9.01
N THR A 171 -24.97 5.54 10.24
CA THR A 171 -24.13 5.23 11.40
C THR A 171 -24.34 3.78 11.78
N VAL A 172 -23.26 3.00 11.77
CA VAL A 172 -23.22 1.61 12.21
C VAL A 172 -22.73 1.56 13.65
N ALA A 173 -23.38 0.78 14.50
CA ALA A 173 -22.94 0.58 15.88
C ALA A 173 -21.89 -0.54 15.93
N LEU A 174 -20.64 -0.15 16.25
CA LEU A 174 -19.56 -1.12 16.43
C LEU A 174 -19.70 -1.85 17.77
N LYS A 175 -19.36 -3.13 17.78
CA LYS A 175 -19.18 -3.88 19.04
C LYS A 175 -17.98 -3.34 19.81
N PRO A 176 -18.00 -3.45 21.17
CA PRO A 176 -16.83 -3.16 21.98
C PRO A 176 -15.62 -4.00 21.52
N PHE A 177 -14.44 -3.40 21.54
CA PHE A 177 -13.21 -4.08 21.08
C PHE A 177 -12.96 -5.39 21.84
N ASP A 178 -13.25 -5.44 23.15
CA ASP A 178 -13.06 -6.65 23.96
C ASP A 178 -13.93 -7.82 23.47
N GLU A 179 -15.15 -7.56 22.99
CA GLU A 179 -16.00 -8.62 22.40
C GLU A 179 -15.39 -9.14 21.09
N ILE A 180 -14.83 -8.25 20.28
CA ILE A 180 -14.16 -8.63 19.02
C ILE A 180 -12.87 -9.40 19.29
N ALA A 181 -12.06 -8.94 20.25
CA ALA A 181 -10.81 -9.62 20.63
C ALA A 181 -11.07 -11.03 21.15
N SER A 182 -12.15 -11.24 21.91
CA SER A 182 -12.55 -12.57 22.39
C SER A 182 -12.84 -13.55 21.25
N VAL A 183 -13.34 -13.09 20.10
CA VAL A 183 -13.56 -13.96 18.92
C VAL A 183 -12.22 -14.48 18.36
N VAL A 184 -11.20 -13.64 18.38
CA VAL A 184 -9.84 -14.02 17.94
C VAL A 184 -9.23 -15.01 18.92
N GLU A 185 -9.31 -14.71 20.22
CA GLU A 185 -8.82 -15.56 21.30
C GLU A 185 -9.47 -16.96 21.24
N GLU A 186 -10.80 -17.04 21.19
CA GLU A 186 -11.55 -18.29 21.10
C GLU A 186 -11.15 -19.11 19.86
N LYS A 187 -10.89 -18.48 18.72
CA LYS A 187 -10.47 -19.20 17.53
C LYS A 187 -9.13 -19.91 17.73
N TYR A 188 -8.13 -19.19 18.24
CA TYR A 188 -6.78 -19.73 18.37
C TYR A 188 -6.64 -20.67 19.57
N ASP A 189 -7.37 -20.45 20.66
CA ASP A 189 -7.42 -21.35 21.81
C ASP A 189 -8.05 -22.73 21.47
N ASN A 190 -8.94 -22.77 20.50
CA ASN A 190 -9.59 -24.01 20.05
C ASN A 190 -8.74 -24.80 19.03
N ILE A 191 -7.61 -24.30 18.59
CA ILE A 191 -6.71 -25.01 17.67
C ILE A 191 -5.87 -26.00 18.49
N LEU A 192 -6.13 -27.32 18.31
CA LEU A 192 -5.42 -28.37 18.99
C LEU A 192 -4.03 -28.61 18.38
N ASN A 193 -3.07 -27.74 18.69
CA ASN A 193 -1.67 -27.90 18.29
C ASN A 193 -0.75 -27.28 19.35
N ASP A 194 0.57 -27.49 19.23
CA ASP A 194 1.58 -26.95 20.14
C ASP A 194 2.14 -25.59 19.61
N VAL A 195 1.31 -24.79 18.93
CA VAL A 195 1.69 -23.51 18.37
C VAL A 195 1.33 -22.37 19.34
N ASN A 196 2.28 -21.47 19.57
CA ASN A 196 2.02 -20.24 20.30
C ASN A 196 1.51 -19.17 19.32
N TYR A 197 0.35 -18.62 19.60
CA TYR A 197 -0.26 -17.53 18.82
C TYR A 197 -0.19 -16.23 19.59
N GLU A 198 0.29 -15.18 18.95
CA GLU A 198 0.40 -13.84 19.52
C GLU A 198 -0.23 -12.82 18.57
N VAL A 199 -1.21 -12.05 19.05
CA VAL A 199 -1.74 -10.92 18.30
C VAL A 199 -0.74 -9.76 18.40
N THR A 200 -0.08 -9.45 17.30
CA THR A 200 0.93 -8.38 17.22
C THR A 200 0.34 -7.03 16.84
N ARG A 201 -0.84 -7.05 16.21
CA ARG A 201 -1.50 -5.84 15.74
C ARG A 201 -3.01 -6.02 15.64
N ALA A 202 -3.74 -4.93 15.95
CA ALA A 202 -5.16 -4.80 15.66
C ALA A 202 -5.43 -3.41 15.09
N LYS A 203 -6.18 -3.33 13.97
CA LYS A 203 -6.52 -2.06 13.32
C LYS A 203 -7.92 -2.11 12.72
N LEU A 204 -8.66 -1.01 12.87
CA LEU A 204 -9.99 -0.85 12.27
C LEU A 204 -9.85 -0.36 10.83
N TYR A 205 -10.61 -0.96 9.92
CA TYR A 205 -10.68 -0.61 8.51
C TYR A 205 -12.12 -0.53 8.03
N GLU A 206 -12.31 0.21 6.96
CA GLU A 206 -13.49 0.16 6.09
C GLU A 206 -13.22 -0.86 4.99
N HIS A 207 -13.84 -2.03 5.06
CA HIS A 207 -13.69 -3.08 4.05
C HIS A 207 -14.64 -2.83 2.89
N VAL A 208 -14.08 -2.70 1.70
CA VAL A 208 -14.84 -2.59 0.46
C VAL A 208 -14.84 -3.93 -0.26
N TYR A 209 -16.03 -4.43 -0.54
CA TYR A 209 -16.22 -5.72 -1.22
C TYR A 209 -17.30 -5.63 -2.29
N THR A 210 -17.34 -6.61 -3.19
CA THR A 210 -18.39 -6.73 -4.20
C THR A 210 -19.53 -7.58 -3.65
N GLY A 211 -20.70 -6.99 -3.48
CA GLY A 211 -21.91 -7.68 -3.03
C GLY A 211 -22.49 -8.63 -4.09
N GLU A 212 -23.50 -9.41 -3.68
CA GLU A 212 -24.19 -10.37 -4.55
C GLU A 212 -24.86 -9.71 -5.78
N ASP A 213 -25.24 -8.45 -5.66
CA ASP A 213 -25.83 -7.63 -6.73
C ASP A 213 -24.79 -6.99 -7.67
N GLN A 214 -23.53 -7.39 -7.55
CA GLN A 214 -22.37 -6.84 -8.31
C GLN A 214 -22.10 -5.36 -8.03
N LYS A 215 -22.60 -4.82 -6.92
CA LYS A 215 -22.27 -3.48 -6.47
C LYS A 215 -21.25 -3.52 -5.36
N TYR A 216 -20.49 -2.45 -5.25
CA TYR A 216 -19.58 -2.28 -4.12
C TYR A 216 -20.38 -1.93 -2.87
N ALA A 217 -20.07 -2.63 -1.80
CA ALA A 217 -20.57 -2.41 -0.46
C ALA A 217 -19.38 -2.18 0.49
N GLU A 218 -19.67 -1.65 1.66
CA GLU A 218 -18.68 -1.38 2.71
C GLU A 218 -19.15 -1.96 4.02
N GLU A 219 -18.21 -2.38 4.85
CA GLU A 219 -18.45 -2.84 6.21
C GLU A 219 -17.22 -2.53 7.08
N PRO A 220 -17.42 -2.14 8.34
CA PRO A 220 -16.30 -1.95 9.26
C PRO A 220 -15.72 -3.31 9.69
N ILE A 221 -14.40 -3.44 9.61
CA ILE A 221 -13.70 -4.66 10.02
C ILE A 221 -12.56 -4.36 10.97
N TRP A 222 -12.31 -5.27 11.89
CA TRP A 222 -11.06 -5.35 12.61
C TRP A 222 -10.10 -6.31 11.88
N TYR A 223 -8.93 -5.82 11.56
CA TYR A 223 -7.80 -6.57 11.03
C TYR A 223 -6.89 -6.95 12.18
N PHE A 224 -6.66 -8.22 12.37
CA PHE A 224 -5.72 -8.75 13.35
C PHE A 224 -4.57 -9.43 12.65
N GLU A 225 -3.36 -9.03 13.02
CA GLU A 225 -2.14 -9.71 12.65
C GLU A 225 -1.77 -10.68 13.77
N VAL A 226 -1.62 -11.94 13.44
CA VAL A 226 -1.34 -13.00 14.39
C VAL A 226 -0.03 -13.69 14.02
N MET A 227 0.89 -13.72 14.95
CA MET A 227 2.19 -14.36 14.78
C MET A 227 2.14 -15.79 15.36
N GLU A 228 2.50 -16.77 14.53
CA GLU A 228 2.62 -18.17 14.92
C GLU A 228 4.08 -18.49 15.28
N ASN A 229 4.34 -18.90 16.51
CA ASN A 229 5.68 -19.23 17.03
C ASN A 229 6.73 -18.13 16.75
N GLY A 230 6.31 -16.87 16.68
CA GLY A 230 7.19 -15.72 16.44
C GLY A 230 7.79 -15.65 15.02
N SER A 231 7.32 -16.45 14.06
CA SER A 231 7.93 -16.52 12.72
C SER A 231 6.93 -16.46 11.56
N ASN A 232 5.77 -17.08 11.69
CA ASN A 232 4.76 -17.09 10.64
C ASN A 232 3.67 -16.08 10.95
N LYS A 233 3.43 -15.17 10.01
CA LYS A 233 2.36 -14.19 10.12
C LYS A 233 1.10 -14.72 9.45
N THR A 234 -0.03 -14.64 10.17
CA THR A 234 -1.37 -14.87 9.64
C THR A 234 -2.24 -13.67 9.90
N VAL A 235 -3.33 -13.55 9.15
CA VAL A 235 -4.28 -12.45 9.27
C VAL A 235 -5.67 -13.00 9.56
N MET A 236 -6.36 -12.38 10.49
CA MET A 236 -7.77 -12.62 10.75
C MET A 236 -8.56 -11.32 10.62
N LEU A 237 -9.65 -11.38 9.86
CA LEU A 237 -10.57 -10.27 9.72
C LEU A 237 -11.87 -10.57 10.46
N VAL A 238 -12.34 -9.61 11.24
CA VAL A 238 -13.58 -9.74 12.00
C VAL A 238 -14.47 -8.53 11.72
N ASN A 239 -15.69 -8.75 11.27
CA ASN A 239 -16.66 -7.68 11.09
C ASN A 239 -16.93 -6.98 12.42
N ALA A 240 -16.72 -5.67 12.48
CA ALA A 240 -16.75 -4.90 13.71
C ALA A 240 -18.18 -4.67 14.26
N GLU A 241 -19.21 -4.85 13.44
CA GLU A 241 -20.62 -4.75 13.83
C GLU A 241 -21.15 -6.07 14.39
N THR A 242 -20.85 -7.18 13.67
CA THR A 242 -21.44 -8.49 13.98
C THR A 242 -20.56 -9.37 14.84
N GLY A 243 -19.25 -9.14 14.87
CA GLY A 243 -18.26 -10.02 15.51
C GLY A 243 -18.00 -11.31 14.73
N LYS A 244 -18.42 -11.40 13.47
CA LYS A 244 -18.18 -12.60 12.65
C LYS A 244 -16.86 -12.52 11.92
N GLU A 245 -16.15 -13.64 11.86
CA GLU A 245 -14.96 -13.77 11.01
C GLU A 245 -15.34 -13.61 9.53
N ILE A 246 -14.50 -12.86 8.80
CA ILE A 246 -14.62 -12.67 7.35
C ILE A 246 -13.58 -13.56 6.68
N ASN A 247 -14.06 -14.47 5.85
CA ASN A 247 -13.20 -15.30 5.01
C ASN A 247 -13.09 -14.63 3.63
N LEU A 248 -11.91 -14.12 3.33
CA LEU A 248 -11.63 -13.57 2.00
C LEU A 248 -11.48 -14.71 0.99
N PRO A 249 -11.94 -14.52 -0.26
CA PRO A 249 -11.73 -15.50 -1.30
C PRO A 249 -10.24 -15.75 -1.51
N SER A 250 -9.86 -17.02 -1.58
CA SER A 250 -8.48 -17.51 -1.76
C SER A 250 -8.04 -17.38 -3.20
#